data_fd8c6c035297c2bacf53c8cdb66be8a6
#
_entry.id   fd8c6c035297c2bacf53c8cdb66be8a6
#
_cell.length_a   1.000
_cell.length_b   1.000
_cell.length_c   1.000
_cell.angle_alpha   90.00
_cell.angle_beta   90.00
_cell.angle_gamma   90.00
#
_symmetry.space_group_name_H-M   'P 1'
#
loop_
_entity.id
_entity.type
_entity.pdbx_description
1 polymer ?
#
loop_
_entity_poly.entity_id
_entity_poly.type
_entity_poly.pdbx_seq_one_letter_code
_entity_poly.pdbx_strand_id
1 'polypeptide(L)'
;VRSIARQATSEPESMIRNKRTTFIAATTLASVLALSSCAHRPKPPRDPASRAARRPAVDAAAANPDRARLVFTTSGMPMVVSYSISSAIPACEGFERVGNVFDSGRAVLLPWIARMTEKTHKALMRAEISRERYVEPGVTLQVQGGSGVTDEPSPRDWSCGPIVTAFTPEKGRTYSVNFDFQGTASCSQRVTDITDPAHPVRVGRGLQCKIPPSRIALAGEQRNFLKTDHEQRLADALRKAAAATSAEDKANALQQQAAALDSLGRSNEALTAIDQAVQLAGPSADTSMTVTRAKILFSLNNPQAALDALAPGIENARRFASGKPELERPVALSIFSEGFVTATFAHAQLGHWKDAIGTLADAHSPLEGPSFYAYRSLVYRYLMARAHDPLLANARLERDATYYATHDKSHYGALLRMWQGDDTIHELSADIVRMVGTEAQEADSEVLFYRGAYMKFVKGDAAMGRAMLQQLDSLAPYGSIEWISGKRVLN
;
A
#
# COMPACT_ATOMS: atom_id res chain seq x y z
N VAL A 1 -16.98 46.83 43.97
CA VAL A 1 -16.50 47.68 45.02
C VAL A 1 -15.02 47.40 45.26
N ARG A 2 -14.16 48.39 44.88
CA ARG A 2 -12.75 48.67 45.29
C ARG A 2 -11.74 47.53 45.23
N SER A 3 -10.72 47.51 44.31
CA SER A 3 -9.63 48.50 44.12
C SER A 3 -8.53 48.45 45.19
N ILE A 4 -7.29 48.47 44.69
CA ILE A 4 -5.97 48.83 45.28
C ILE A 4 -5.00 47.66 45.16
N ALA A 5 -4.04 47.61 44.24
CA ALA A 5 -2.93 48.49 43.85
C ALA A 5 -1.57 48.08 44.47
N ARG A 6 -0.60 47.86 43.60
CA ARG A 6 0.84 48.22 43.59
C ARG A 6 1.79 47.69 44.63
N GLN A 7 2.88 47.08 44.16
CA GLN A 7 4.29 47.58 44.08
C GLN A 7 5.16 46.37 43.68
N ALA A 8 5.89 46.28 42.65
CA ALA A 8 7.12 46.96 42.18
C ALA A 8 8.30 46.98 43.18
N THR A 9 9.34 46.21 42.83
CA THR A 9 10.80 46.51 42.99
C THR A 9 11.55 45.26 42.59
N SER A 10 12.37 45.27 41.67
CA SER A 10 13.70 45.79 41.30
C SER A 10 14.70 44.67 41.15
N GLU A 11 15.28 44.63 39.96
CA GLU A 11 16.54 43.95 39.61
C GLU A 11 17.70 44.42 40.52
N PRO A 12 18.85 43.68 40.54
CA PRO A 12 19.89 44.16 39.67
C PRO A 12 20.73 43.07 38.96
N GLU A 13 21.25 43.53 37.86
CA GLU A 13 22.34 42.98 37.08
C GLU A 13 23.60 42.63 37.89
N SER A 14 24.34 41.60 37.48
CA SER A 14 25.80 41.65 37.55
C SER A 14 26.41 40.86 36.37
N MET A 15 26.99 41.67 35.50
CA MET A 15 28.04 41.25 34.57
C MET A 15 29.23 40.65 35.34
N ILE A 16 29.78 39.58 34.86
CA ILE A 16 31.22 39.32 34.89
C ILE A 16 31.67 38.72 33.54
N ARG A 17 32.43 39.55 32.90
CA ARG A 17 33.29 39.32 31.77
C ARG A 17 34.61 38.76 32.27
N ASN A 18 35.17 37.68 31.72
CA ASN A 18 36.60 37.59 31.30
C ASN A 18 36.99 36.22 30.83
N LYS A 19 37.56 36.23 29.72
CA LYS A 19 38.95 36.13 29.19
C LYS A 19 39.24 34.80 28.49
N ARG A 20 39.54 35.00 27.26
CA ARG A 20 40.30 34.09 26.38
C ARG A 20 41.55 33.57 27.08
N THR A 21 41.87 32.29 26.88
CA THR A 21 43.24 31.83 26.84
C THR A 21 43.36 30.73 25.79
N THR A 22 44.08 31.08 24.76
CA THR A 22 44.61 30.22 23.69
C THR A 22 45.75 29.40 24.28
N PHE A 23 45.72 28.09 24.13
CA PHE A 23 46.93 27.25 24.23
C PHE A 23 47.02 26.34 23.02
N ILE A 24 47.97 26.66 22.17
CA ILE A 24 48.55 25.82 21.12
C ILE A 24 49.53 24.89 21.84
N ALA A 25 49.34 23.58 21.70
CA ALA A 25 50.42 22.62 21.93
C ALA A 25 50.37 21.58 20.80
N ALA A 26 51.30 21.77 19.91
CA ALA A 26 51.69 20.78 18.92
C ALA A 26 52.42 19.64 19.63
N THR A 27 51.94 18.42 19.44
CA THR A 27 52.71 17.21 19.71
C THR A 27 52.61 16.28 18.50
N THR A 28 53.62 16.29 17.73
CA THR A 28 54.00 15.31 16.70
C THR A 28 54.16 13.95 17.34
N LEU A 29 53.33 12.96 16.99
CA LEU A 29 53.69 11.56 17.16
C LEU A 29 53.49 10.85 15.83
N ALA A 30 54.63 10.52 15.25
CA ALA A 30 54.75 9.67 14.08
C ALA A 30 54.25 8.27 14.47
N SER A 31 53.14 7.83 13.91
CA SER A 31 52.71 6.44 13.95
C SER A 31 52.87 5.85 12.56
N VAL A 32 53.75 4.91 12.46
CA VAL A 32 54.11 4.09 11.32
C VAL A 32 52.84 3.44 10.73
N LEU A 33 52.42 3.88 9.58
CA LEU A 33 51.44 3.22 8.74
C LEU A 33 52.12 2.05 8.05
N ALA A 34 51.95 0.85 8.61
CA ALA A 34 52.20 -0.39 7.88
C ALA A 34 51.14 -0.51 6.76
N LEU A 35 51.48 -0.02 5.58
CA LEU A 35 50.73 -0.29 4.34
C LEU A 35 50.90 -1.78 4.01
N SER A 36 49.94 -2.60 4.44
CA SER A 36 49.73 -3.91 3.85
C SER A 36 49.21 -3.70 2.42
N SER A 37 50.16 -3.67 1.49
CA SER A 37 49.92 -3.74 0.06
C SER A 37 49.28 -5.11 -0.24
N CYS A 38 47.92 -5.14 -0.31
CA CYS A 38 47.22 -6.21 -1.02
C CYS A 38 47.66 -6.13 -2.48
N ALA A 39 48.63 -6.94 -2.84
CA ALA A 39 49.02 -7.16 -4.21
C ALA A 39 47.78 -7.60 -5.00
N HIS A 40 47.26 -6.71 -5.81
CA HIS A 40 46.28 -7.03 -6.84
C HIS A 40 46.95 -8.00 -7.82
N ARG A 41 46.74 -9.31 -7.67
CA ARG A 41 47.04 -10.25 -8.74
C ARG A 41 46.23 -9.81 -9.97
N PRO A 42 46.86 -9.47 -11.10
CA PRO A 42 46.13 -9.20 -12.33
C PRO A 42 45.32 -10.46 -12.67
N LYS A 43 43.99 -10.31 -12.79
CA LYS A 43 43.16 -11.38 -13.35
C LYS A 43 43.66 -11.67 -14.76
N PRO A 44 43.84 -12.97 -15.10
CA PRO A 44 44.20 -13.33 -16.46
C PRO A 44 43.18 -12.77 -17.45
N PRO A 45 43.59 -12.34 -18.64
CA PRO A 45 42.66 -11.84 -19.65
C PRO A 45 41.61 -12.92 -19.92
N ARG A 46 40.35 -12.57 -19.72
CA ARG A 46 39.25 -13.45 -20.03
C ARG A 46 39.16 -13.58 -21.54
N ASP A 47 39.31 -14.80 -22.01
CA ASP A 47 39.20 -15.18 -23.39
C ASP A 47 37.83 -14.74 -23.94
N PRO A 48 37.77 -13.94 -25.03
CA PRO A 48 36.52 -13.53 -25.67
C PRO A 48 35.61 -14.72 -26.06
N ALA A 49 36.23 -15.87 -26.38
CA ALA A 49 35.51 -17.11 -26.71
C ALA A 49 34.69 -17.65 -25.53
N SER A 50 35.07 -17.41 -24.27
CA SER A 50 34.32 -17.85 -23.09
C SER A 50 33.05 -17.01 -22.80
N ARG A 51 32.94 -15.83 -23.40
CA ARG A 51 31.75 -14.97 -23.32
C ARG A 51 30.68 -15.37 -24.32
N ALA A 52 31.07 -15.97 -25.45
CA ALA A 52 30.13 -16.49 -26.46
C ALA A 52 29.44 -17.79 -26.00
N ALA A 53 30.11 -18.60 -25.15
CA ALA A 53 29.58 -19.90 -24.71
C ALA A 53 28.58 -19.82 -23.53
N ARG A 54 28.28 -18.63 -22.99
CA ARG A 54 27.29 -18.44 -21.90
C ARG A 54 26.08 -17.59 -22.29
N ARG A 55 25.82 -17.39 -23.54
CA ARG A 55 24.47 -17.00 -23.97
C ARG A 55 23.59 -18.22 -23.87
N PRO A 56 22.48 -18.18 -23.09
CA PRO A 56 21.58 -19.32 -23.04
C PRO A 56 21.03 -19.56 -24.46
N ALA A 57 20.83 -20.82 -24.79
CA ALA A 57 20.33 -21.31 -26.09
C ALA A 57 18.92 -20.80 -26.50
N VAL A 58 18.44 -19.72 -25.88
CA VAL A 58 17.21 -19.02 -26.20
C VAL A 58 17.32 -18.22 -27.51
N ASP A 59 18.53 -17.80 -27.90
CA ASP A 59 18.70 -16.93 -29.07
C ASP A 59 18.71 -17.69 -30.42
N ALA A 60 18.95 -18.99 -30.42
CA ALA A 60 18.94 -19.77 -31.68
C ALA A 60 17.53 -20.19 -32.18
N ALA A 61 16.54 -20.25 -31.29
CA ALA A 61 15.12 -20.42 -31.65
C ALA A 61 14.46 -19.07 -32.05
N ALA A 62 15.16 -17.97 -31.86
CA ALA A 62 14.65 -16.60 -31.96
C ALA A 62 14.49 -16.09 -33.40
N ALA A 63 15.09 -16.75 -34.39
CA ALA A 63 15.08 -16.30 -35.79
C ALA A 63 14.28 -17.23 -36.72
N ASN A 64 13.27 -17.95 -36.18
CA ASN A 64 12.41 -18.76 -37.05
C ASN A 64 11.35 -17.84 -37.68
N PRO A 65 11.44 -17.54 -39.02
CA PRO A 65 10.49 -16.69 -39.71
C PRO A 65 9.08 -17.31 -39.78
N ASP A 66 8.96 -18.58 -39.37
CA ASP A 66 7.69 -19.30 -39.33
C ASP A 66 6.89 -19.05 -38.05
N ARG A 67 7.48 -18.40 -37.04
CA ARG A 67 6.80 -18.06 -35.78
C ARG A 67 6.36 -16.60 -35.71
N ALA A 68 5.38 -16.34 -34.87
CA ALA A 68 5.01 -14.99 -34.49
C ALA A 68 5.84 -14.52 -33.29
N ARG A 69 6.23 -13.26 -33.29
CA ARG A 69 7.01 -12.63 -32.21
C ARG A 69 6.12 -11.78 -31.32
N LEU A 70 6.19 -11.97 -30.02
CA LEU A 70 5.52 -11.15 -29.01
C LEU A 70 6.57 -10.32 -28.26
N VAL A 71 6.30 -9.03 -28.10
CA VAL A 71 7.12 -8.10 -27.33
C VAL A 71 6.26 -7.57 -26.18
N PHE A 72 6.61 -7.95 -24.95
CA PHE A 72 5.92 -7.56 -23.73
C PHE A 72 6.54 -6.30 -23.15
N THR A 73 5.71 -5.31 -22.87
CA THR A 73 6.11 -4.01 -22.31
C THR A 73 5.09 -3.52 -21.30
N THR A 74 5.45 -2.51 -20.52
CA THR A 74 4.51 -1.77 -19.67
C THR A 74 4.79 -0.28 -19.76
N SER A 75 3.78 0.53 -19.48
CA SER A 75 3.83 2.00 -19.56
C SER A 75 2.95 2.65 -18.49
N GLY A 76 3.19 3.95 -18.27
CA GLY A 76 2.38 4.81 -17.41
C GLY A 76 2.88 4.93 -15.98
N MET A 77 3.43 3.88 -15.39
CA MET A 77 4.03 3.92 -14.05
C MET A 77 5.22 2.97 -13.95
N PRO A 78 6.23 3.26 -13.09
CA PRO A 78 7.41 2.41 -12.88
C PRO A 78 7.07 1.16 -12.04
N MET A 79 6.02 0.45 -12.43
CA MET A 79 5.51 -0.75 -11.75
C MET A 79 5.93 -2.01 -12.52
N VAL A 80 6.07 -3.11 -11.79
CA VAL A 80 6.38 -4.42 -12.36
C VAL A 80 5.10 -5.12 -12.79
N VAL A 81 5.08 -5.60 -14.02
CA VAL A 81 4.00 -6.42 -14.59
C VAL A 81 4.51 -7.84 -14.83
N SER A 82 3.78 -8.81 -14.30
CA SER A 82 4.00 -10.24 -14.59
C SER A 82 3.15 -10.65 -15.80
N TYR A 83 3.78 -11.30 -16.78
CA TYR A 83 3.09 -11.83 -17.94
C TYR A 83 3.09 -13.35 -17.97
N SER A 84 1.97 -13.90 -18.42
CA SER A 84 1.81 -15.32 -18.73
C SER A 84 1.04 -15.49 -20.04
N ILE A 85 1.23 -16.62 -20.71
CA ILE A 85 0.54 -16.95 -21.96
C ILE A 85 -0.07 -18.35 -21.87
N SER A 86 -1.17 -18.57 -22.58
CA SER A 86 -1.82 -19.88 -22.70
C SER A 86 -2.45 -20.08 -24.08
N SER A 87 -2.36 -21.27 -24.60
CA SER A 87 -3.15 -21.75 -25.76
C SER A 87 -4.14 -22.84 -25.37
N ALA A 88 -4.36 -23.04 -24.07
CA ALA A 88 -5.22 -24.10 -23.57
C ALA A 88 -6.70 -23.90 -23.90
N ILE A 89 -7.41 -25.00 -24.00
CA ILE A 89 -8.86 -25.09 -24.11
C ILE A 89 -9.35 -25.96 -22.95
N PRO A 90 -10.27 -25.49 -22.12
CA PRO A 90 -11.00 -24.21 -22.21
C PRO A 90 -10.14 -22.98 -21.96
N ALA A 91 -10.64 -21.82 -22.41
CA ALA A 91 -9.95 -20.55 -22.20
C ALA A 91 -9.80 -20.24 -20.70
N CYS A 92 -8.75 -19.47 -20.35
CA CYS A 92 -8.41 -19.05 -18.98
C CYS A 92 -7.75 -20.13 -18.11
N GLU A 93 -7.22 -21.17 -18.72
CA GLU A 93 -6.47 -22.22 -18.05
C GLU A 93 -5.05 -22.37 -18.65
N GLY A 94 -4.17 -23.09 -17.94
CA GLY A 94 -2.86 -23.51 -18.47
C GLY A 94 -1.89 -22.35 -18.75
N PHE A 95 -1.93 -21.26 -17.97
CA PHE A 95 -1.03 -20.13 -18.16
C PHE A 95 0.42 -20.49 -17.80
N GLU A 96 1.32 -20.32 -18.75
CA GLU A 96 2.76 -20.44 -18.58
C GLU A 96 3.39 -19.07 -18.38
N ARG A 97 4.25 -18.95 -17.40
CA ARG A 97 4.91 -17.68 -17.07
C ARG A 97 5.89 -17.25 -18.17
N VAL A 98 5.73 -16.03 -18.67
CA VAL A 98 6.70 -15.37 -19.56
C VAL A 98 7.78 -14.67 -18.74
N GLY A 99 7.38 -13.97 -17.69
CA GLY A 99 8.26 -13.26 -16.77
C GLY A 99 7.78 -11.84 -16.46
N ASN A 100 8.65 -11.08 -15.82
CA ASN A 100 8.33 -9.75 -15.34
C ASN A 100 8.92 -8.69 -16.27
N VAL A 101 8.15 -7.62 -16.53
CA VAL A 101 8.61 -6.40 -17.18
C VAL A 101 8.30 -5.18 -16.30
N PHE A 102 9.01 -4.09 -16.49
CA PHE A 102 8.75 -2.84 -15.76
C PHE A 102 9.01 -1.64 -16.67
N ASP A 103 8.28 -0.54 -16.41
CA ASP A 103 8.61 0.75 -17.02
C ASP A 103 9.81 1.36 -16.28
N SER A 104 10.82 1.78 -17.01
CA SER A 104 12.00 2.46 -16.44
C SER A 104 11.65 3.81 -15.81
N GLY A 105 10.49 4.35 -16.07
CA GLY A 105 10.07 5.67 -15.64
C GLY A 105 10.85 6.82 -16.27
N ARG A 106 11.67 6.55 -17.31
CA ARG A 106 12.52 7.57 -17.95
C ARG A 106 11.76 8.75 -18.54
N ALA A 107 10.49 8.53 -18.88
CA ALA A 107 9.62 9.58 -19.40
C ALA A 107 9.07 10.51 -18.31
N VAL A 108 9.04 10.07 -17.05
CA VAL A 108 8.36 10.75 -15.92
C VAL A 108 9.33 11.09 -14.80
N LEU A 109 10.36 10.24 -14.58
CA LEU A 109 11.30 10.38 -13.47
C LEU A 109 12.58 11.10 -13.90
N LEU A 110 13.22 11.78 -12.96
CA LEU A 110 14.56 12.32 -13.17
C LEU A 110 15.53 11.19 -13.55
N PRO A 111 16.49 11.44 -14.49
CA PRO A 111 17.32 10.39 -15.08
C PRO A 111 18.12 9.52 -14.08
N TRP A 112 18.49 10.09 -12.93
CA TRP A 112 19.21 9.34 -11.89
C TRP A 112 18.26 8.45 -11.08
N ILE A 113 17.01 8.88 -10.83
CA ILE A 113 15.98 8.09 -10.17
C ILE A 113 15.59 6.92 -11.07
N ALA A 114 15.33 7.17 -12.35
CA ALA A 114 15.03 6.14 -13.32
C ALA A 114 16.11 5.05 -13.38
N ARG A 115 17.41 5.44 -13.37
CA ARG A 115 18.53 4.49 -13.32
C ARG A 115 18.60 3.68 -12.04
N MET A 116 18.27 4.29 -10.90
CA MET A 116 18.25 3.59 -9.63
C MET A 116 17.10 2.57 -9.58
N THR A 117 15.90 2.97 -10.00
CA THR A 117 14.73 2.11 -10.13
C THR A 117 15.01 0.91 -11.05
N GLU A 118 15.65 1.17 -12.21
CA GLU A 118 16.03 0.14 -13.17
C GLU A 118 16.99 -0.90 -12.56
N LYS A 119 18.00 -0.46 -11.80
CA LYS A 119 18.94 -1.36 -11.12
C LYS A 119 18.23 -2.21 -10.05
N THR A 120 17.37 -1.60 -9.28
CA THR A 120 16.64 -2.25 -8.20
C THR A 120 15.67 -3.30 -8.75
N HIS A 121 14.86 -2.97 -9.75
CA HIS A 121 13.92 -3.91 -10.35
C HIS A 121 14.61 -5.09 -11.05
N LYS A 122 15.73 -4.84 -11.73
CA LYS A 122 16.54 -5.93 -12.31
C LYS A 122 17.12 -6.87 -11.26
N ALA A 123 17.61 -6.31 -10.16
CA ALA A 123 18.29 -7.09 -9.13
C ALA A 123 17.31 -7.88 -8.23
N LEU A 124 16.25 -7.24 -7.77
CA LEU A 124 15.31 -7.81 -6.80
C LEU A 124 14.16 -8.59 -7.47
N MET A 125 13.59 -8.04 -8.57
CA MET A 125 12.38 -8.58 -9.18
C MET A 125 12.66 -9.40 -10.45
N ARG A 126 13.92 -9.53 -10.88
CA ARG A 126 14.30 -10.16 -12.16
C ARG A 126 13.47 -9.64 -13.33
N ALA A 127 13.10 -8.35 -13.26
CA ALA A 127 12.28 -7.69 -14.27
C ALA A 127 13.17 -7.06 -15.35
N GLU A 128 12.67 -7.03 -16.57
CA GLU A 128 13.32 -6.43 -17.74
C GLU A 128 12.46 -5.30 -18.29
N ILE A 129 13.04 -4.37 -19.07
CA ILE A 129 12.26 -3.28 -19.69
C ILE A 129 11.29 -3.83 -20.73
N SER A 130 11.69 -4.89 -21.41
CA SER A 130 10.87 -5.65 -22.35
C SER A 130 11.26 -7.11 -22.37
N ARG A 131 10.32 -7.98 -22.69
CA ARG A 131 10.55 -9.41 -22.92
C ARG A 131 9.99 -9.84 -24.25
N GLU A 132 10.61 -10.85 -24.82
CA GLU A 132 10.19 -11.40 -26.10
C GLU A 132 9.86 -12.88 -25.96
N ARG A 133 8.86 -13.31 -26.74
CA ARG A 133 8.48 -14.72 -26.91
C ARG A 133 8.10 -14.97 -28.34
N TYR A 134 8.48 -16.14 -28.81
CA TYR A 134 8.06 -16.66 -30.12
C TYR A 134 7.01 -17.73 -29.91
N VAL A 135 5.88 -17.61 -30.59
CA VAL A 135 4.71 -18.47 -30.42
C VAL A 135 4.29 -19.09 -31.78
N GLU A 136 3.57 -20.19 -31.71
CA GLU A 136 3.02 -20.86 -32.90
C GLU A 136 1.92 -19.96 -33.51
N PRO A 137 1.97 -19.69 -34.82
CA PRO A 137 0.92 -18.97 -35.53
C PRO A 137 -0.32 -19.83 -35.74
N GLY A 138 -1.47 -19.17 -35.93
CA GLY A 138 -2.73 -19.86 -36.28
C GLY A 138 -3.48 -20.47 -35.09
N VAL A 139 -2.86 -20.51 -33.90
CA VAL A 139 -3.50 -20.99 -32.67
C VAL A 139 -3.92 -19.78 -31.82
N THR A 140 -5.16 -19.80 -31.33
CA THR A 140 -5.62 -18.74 -30.43
C THR A 140 -4.78 -18.71 -29.16
N LEU A 141 -4.10 -17.58 -28.93
CA LEU A 141 -3.25 -17.34 -27.79
C LEU A 141 -3.95 -16.39 -26.81
N GLN A 142 -3.90 -16.71 -25.53
CA GLN A 142 -4.33 -15.87 -24.43
C GLN A 142 -3.10 -15.29 -23.75
N VAL A 143 -3.09 -13.99 -23.56
CA VAL A 143 -2.05 -13.28 -22.84
C VAL A 143 -2.64 -12.67 -21.58
N GLN A 144 -2.08 -13.03 -20.44
CA GLN A 144 -2.45 -12.51 -19.13
C GLN A 144 -1.35 -11.58 -18.65
N GLY A 145 -1.71 -10.34 -18.31
CA GLY A 145 -0.86 -9.38 -17.64
C GLY A 145 -1.47 -8.95 -16.31
N GLY A 146 -0.64 -8.78 -15.30
CA GLY A 146 -1.08 -8.28 -14.01
C GLY A 146 0.09 -7.68 -13.24
N SER A 147 -0.21 -6.66 -12.46
CA SER A 147 0.72 -6.04 -11.53
C SER A 147 0.20 -6.24 -10.12
N GLY A 148 1.08 -6.68 -9.25
CA GLY A 148 0.81 -6.93 -7.85
C GLY A 148 2.00 -7.64 -7.24
N VAL A 149 2.13 -7.65 -5.94
CA VAL A 149 3.19 -8.39 -5.25
C VAL A 149 2.79 -9.86 -5.22
N THR A 150 3.56 -10.69 -5.90
CA THR A 150 3.16 -12.03 -6.28
C THR A 150 3.42 -13.12 -5.26
N ASP A 151 4.17 -12.91 -4.20
CA ASP A 151 4.56 -14.02 -3.32
C ASP A 151 4.42 -13.77 -1.81
N GLU A 152 4.19 -12.53 -1.38
CA GLU A 152 3.84 -12.20 0.01
C GLU A 152 2.86 -11.02 -0.01
N PRO A 153 1.56 -11.24 0.27
CA PRO A 153 0.60 -10.14 0.37
C PRO A 153 0.98 -9.23 1.54
N SER A 154 1.20 -7.96 1.23
CA SER A 154 1.35 -6.89 2.20
C SER A 154 0.06 -6.07 2.25
N PRO A 155 -0.38 -5.54 3.38
CA PRO A 155 -1.56 -4.68 3.47
C PRO A 155 -1.50 -3.41 2.62
N ARG A 156 -0.41 -3.21 1.88
CA ARG A 156 -0.17 -2.11 0.95
C ARG A 156 -0.18 -2.56 -0.51
N ASP A 157 -0.62 -3.79 -0.77
CA ASP A 157 -0.51 -4.36 -2.10
C ASP A 157 -1.61 -3.83 -3.00
N TRP A 158 -1.20 -2.87 -3.79
CA TRP A 158 -1.96 -2.43 -4.94
C TRP A 158 -1.82 -3.46 -6.06
N SER A 159 -2.94 -3.99 -6.55
CA SER A 159 -2.97 -4.91 -7.69
C SER A 159 -3.77 -4.32 -8.84
N CYS A 160 -3.31 -4.53 -10.05
CA CYS A 160 -4.06 -4.21 -11.25
C CYS A 160 -4.02 -5.38 -12.22
N GLY A 161 -5.16 -5.93 -12.54
CA GLY A 161 -5.32 -7.19 -13.26
C GLY A 161 -5.58 -8.38 -12.32
N PRO A 162 -5.55 -9.62 -12.82
CA PRO A 162 -5.07 -9.99 -14.14
C PRO A 162 -6.02 -9.59 -15.28
N ILE A 163 -5.47 -9.03 -16.35
CA ILE A 163 -6.20 -8.74 -17.59
C ILE A 163 -5.81 -9.78 -18.64
N VAL A 164 -6.80 -10.44 -19.23
CA VAL A 164 -6.57 -11.44 -20.27
C VAL A 164 -7.03 -10.93 -21.61
N THR A 165 -6.16 -11.02 -22.61
CA THR A 165 -6.46 -10.68 -24.00
C THR A 165 -6.19 -11.88 -24.88
N ALA A 166 -7.17 -12.28 -25.70
CA ALA A 166 -7.02 -13.37 -26.65
C ALA A 166 -6.92 -12.83 -28.09
N PHE A 167 -6.03 -13.43 -28.87
CA PHE A 167 -5.88 -13.17 -30.31
C PHE A 167 -5.23 -14.37 -30.97
N THR A 168 -5.28 -14.42 -32.30
CA THR A 168 -4.63 -15.47 -33.08
C THR A 168 -3.44 -14.87 -33.82
N PRO A 169 -2.20 -15.18 -33.38
CA PRO A 169 -1.00 -14.66 -34.05
C PRO A 169 -0.83 -15.23 -35.42
N GLU A 170 -0.37 -14.42 -36.38
CA GLU A 170 -0.08 -14.82 -37.75
C GLU A 170 1.43 -15.05 -37.94
N LYS A 171 1.78 -15.92 -38.88
CA LYS A 171 3.16 -16.25 -39.23
C LYS A 171 3.97 -15.01 -39.63
N GLY A 172 5.17 -14.90 -39.05
CA GLY A 172 6.14 -13.82 -39.34
C GLY A 172 5.75 -12.45 -38.82
N ARG A 173 4.60 -12.30 -38.12
CA ARG A 173 4.19 -11.01 -37.57
C ARG A 173 4.77 -10.76 -36.19
N THR A 174 4.89 -9.49 -35.87
CA THR A 174 5.36 -8.99 -34.55
C THR A 174 4.23 -8.26 -33.84
N TYR A 175 3.97 -8.64 -32.59
CA TYR A 175 2.92 -8.07 -31.77
C TYR A 175 3.52 -7.44 -30.51
N SER A 176 3.11 -6.22 -30.21
CA SER A 176 3.35 -5.58 -28.91
C SER A 176 2.22 -5.94 -27.96
N VAL A 177 2.56 -6.46 -26.80
CA VAL A 177 1.66 -6.64 -25.66
C VAL A 177 2.04 -5.61 -24.63
N ASN A 178 1.25 -4.56 -24.49
CA ASN A 178 1.51 -3.49 -23.56
C ASN A 178 0.47 -3.45 -22.44
N PHE A 179 0.95 -3.39 -21.20
CA PHE A 179 0.13 -3.14 -20.01
C PHE A 179 0.32 -1.67 -19.60
N ASP A 180 -0.75 -0.93 -19.64
CA ASP A 180 -0.74 0.52 -19.45
C ASP A 180 -1.43 0.90 -18.15
N PHE A 181 -0.71 1.60 -17.27
CA PHE A 181 -1.24 2.13 -16.03
C PHE A 181 -1.79 3.53 -16.25
N GLN A 182 -3.06 3.72 -15.94
CA GLN A 182 -3.74 5.00 -15.98
C GLN A 182 -3.89 5.56 -14.56
N GLY A 183 -2.75 5.91 -13.95
CA GLY A 183 -2.66 6.22 -12.53
C GLY A 183 -2.63 4.95 -11.67
N THR A 184 -2.87 5.08 -10.36
CA THR A 184 -2.78 3.97 -9.40
C THR A 184 -4.02 3.07 -9.38
N ALA A 185 -5.15 3.52 -9.91
CA ALA A 185 -6.44 2.83 -9.76
C ALA A 185 -6.95 2.18 -11.05
N SER A 186 -6.28 2.36 -12.19
CA SER A 186 -6.75 1.81 -13.45
C SER A 186 -5.61 1.32 -14.32
N CYS A 187 -5.81 0.16 -14.94
CA CYS A 187 -4.89 -0.38 -15.92
C CYS A 187 -5.63 -1.00 -17.09
N SER A 188 -4.94 -1.12 -18.20
CA SER A 188 -5.45 -1.76 -19.40
C SER A 188 -4.37 -2.56 -20.09
N GLN A 189 -4.75 -3.62 -20.80
CA GLN A 189 -3.84 -4.38 -21.63
C GLN A 189 -4.26 -4.28 -23.09
N ARG A 190 -3.29 -4.05 -23.95
CA ARG A 190 -3.49 -3.97 -25.40
C ARG A 190 -2.52 -4.90 -26.11
N VAL A 191 -3.03 -5.56 -27.12
CA VAL A 191 -2.21 -6.28 -28.11
C VAL A 191 -2.33 -5.55 -29.43
N THR A 192 -1.18 -5.20 -30.01
CA THR A 192 -1.09 -4.42 -31.24
C THR A 192 -0.12 -5.11 -32.18
N ASP A 193 -0.55 -5.36 -33.43
CA ASP A 193 0.35 -5.76 -34.50
C ASP A 193 1.23 -4.58 -34.86
N ILE A 194 2.52 -4.74 -34.72
CA ILE A 194 3.55 -3.76 -35.00
C ILE A 194 4.51 -4.21 -36.09
N THR A 195 4.07 -5.16 -36.93
CA THR A 195 4.85 -5.66 -38.05
C THR A 195 5.20 -4.53 -39.02
N ASP A 196 4.26 -3.63 -39.24
CA ASP A 196 4.50 -2.29 -39.80
C ASP A 196 4.41 -1.25 -38.67
N PRO A 197 5.54 -0.73 -38.19
CA PRO A 197 5.54 0.26 -37.10
C PRO A 197 4.89 1.58 -37.48
N ALA A 198 4.74 1.90 -38.77
CA ALA A 198 4.08 3.12 -39.24
C ALA A 198 2.55 3.01 -39.17
N HIS A 199 2.02 1.78 -39.23
CA HIS A 199 0.59 1.51 -39.22
C HIS A 199 0.24 0.42 -38.20
N PRO A 200 0.38 0.69 -36.89
CA PRO A 200 0.09 -0.31 -35.86
C PRO A 200 -1.42 -0.59 -35.80
N VAL A 201 -1.79 -1.87 -35.79
CA VAL A 201 -3.18 -2.34 -35.79
C VAL A 201 -3.48 -3.01 -34.45
N ARG A 202 -4.49 -2.52 -33.73
CA ARG A 202 -4.96 -3.18 -32.52
C ARG A 202 -5.61 -4.52 -32.87
N VAL A 203 -5.14 -5.60 -32.22
CA VAL A 203 -5.67 -6.94 -32.37
C VAL A 203 -6.10 -7.49 -31.03
N GLY A 204 -6.91 -8.53 -31.07
CA GLY A 204 -7.34 -9.22 -29.87
C GLY A 204 -8.57 -8.62 -29.21
N ARG A 205 -9.17 -9.44 -28.37
CA ARG A 205 -10.34 -9.12 -27.55
C ARG A 205 -10.06 -9.44 -26.09
N GLY A 206 -10.54 -8.61 -25.19
CA GLY A 206 -10.53 -8.90 -23.76
C GLY A 206 -11.34 -10.17 -23.48
N LEU A 207 -10.78 -11.07 -22.72
CA LEU A 207 -11.50 -12.20 -22.16
C LEU A 207 -11.83 -11.87 -20.70
N GLN A 208 -13.11 -11.98 -20.39
CA GLN A 208 -13.51 -12.10 -18.99
C GLN A 208 -13.27 -13.56 -18.61
N CYS A 209 -12.11 -13.84 -18.07
CA CYS A 209 -11.87 -15.11 -17.43
C CYS A 209 -12.75 -15.10 -16.18
N LYS A 210 -13.88 -15.82 -16.25
CA LYS A 210 -14.58 -16.17 -15.02
C LYS A 210 -13.55 -16.92 -14.20
N ILE A 211 -13.12 -16.32 -13.09
CA ILE A 211 -12.46 -17.10 -12.04
C ILE A 211 -13.43 -18.24 -11.78
N PRO A 212 -13.02 -19.50 -11.97
CA PRO A 212 -13.98 -20.58 -11.83
C PRO A 212 -14.63 -20.44 -10.45
N PRO A 213 -15.97 -20.54 -10.36
CA PRO A 213 -16.65 -20.59 -9.07
C PRO A 213 -16.09 -21.70 -8.16
N SER A 214 -15.31 -22.60 -8.72
CA SER A 214 -14.60 -23.69 -8.04
C SER A 214 -13.61 -23.26 -6.96
N ARG A 215 -13.10 -22.03 -6.95
CA ARG A 215 -12.37 -21.53 -5.78
C ARG A 215 -13.29 -20.89 -4.72
N ILE A 216 -14.50 -20.53 -5.09
CA ILE A 216 -15.51 -19.98 -4.18
C ILE A 216 -16.53 -21.07 -3.78
N ALA A 217 -16.80 -22.06 -4.63
CA ALA A 217 -17.87 -23.05 -4.47
C ALA A 217 -17.41 -24.47 -4.13
N LEU A 218 -16.12 -24.77 -4.02
CA LEU A 218 -15.63 -26.12 -3.68
C LEU A 218 -15.30 -26.33 -2.22
N ALA A 219 -15.60 -25.37 -1.35
CA ALA A 219 -15.63 -25.65 0.07
C ALA A 219 -16.99 -25.18 0.60
N GLY A 220 -17.76 -26.06 1.16
CA GLY A 220 -18.89 -25.73 2.04
C GLY A 220 -18.44 -24.98 3.32
N GLU A 221 -17.27 -24.44 3.33
CA GLU A 221 -16.71 -23.44 4.24
C GLU A 221 -16.34 -22.24 3.38
N GLN A 222 -17.05 -21.11 3.59
CA GLN A 222 -16.62 -19.82 3.06
C GLN A 222 -15.19 -19.56 3.55
N ARG A 223 -14.22 -19.69 2.64
CA ARG A 223 -12.82 -19.46 2.99
C ARG A 223 -12.64 -17.98 3.31
N ASN A 224 -12.35 -17.68 4.57
CA ASN A 224 -12.03 -16.33 4.98
C ASN A 224 -10.60 -16.01 4.57
N PHE A 225 -10.44 -15.22 3.51
CA PHE A 225 -9.13 -14.88 2.94
C PHE A 225 -8.30 -14.05 3.89
N LEU A 226 -8.89 -13.05 4.54
CA LEU A 226 -8.21 -12.20 5.52
C LEU A 226 -7.72 -13.02 6.72
N LYS A 227 -8.55 -13.92 7.25
CA LYS A 227 -8.13 -14.81 8.32
C LYS A 227 -6.93 -15.65 7.91
N THR A 228 -6.99 -16.27 6.74
CA THR A 228 -5.91 -17.12 6.22
C THR A 228 -4.61 -16.34 6.06
N ASP A 229 -4.68 -15.12 5.52
CA ASP A 229 -3.53 -14.24 5.37
C ASP A 229 -2.90 -13.88 6.72
N HIS A 230 -3.72 -13.47 7.69
CA HIS A 230 -3.21 -13.14 9.03
C HIS A 230 -2.66 -14.36 9.79
N GLU A 231 -3.23 -15.56 9.61
CA GLU A 231 -2.67 -16.80 10.15
C GLU A 231 -1.29 -17.11 9.54
N GLN A 232 -1.13 -16.89 8.25
CA GLN A 232 0.17 -17.05 7.58
C GLN A 232 1.19 -16.02 8.07
N ARG A 233 0.80 -14.75 8.17
CA ARG A 233 1.67 -13.68 8.72
C ARG A 233 2.10 -13.99 10.16
N LEU A 234 1.20 -14.52 10.96
CA LEU A 234 1.53 -14.96 12.34
C LEU A 234 2.56 -16.07 12.33
N ALA A 235 2.37 -17.09 11.49
CA ALA A 235 3.32 -18.20 11.38
C ALA A 235 4.71 -17.71 10.91
N ASP A 236 4.75 -16.77 9.95
CA ASP A 236 5.98 -16.17 9.46
C ASP A 236 6.69 -15.34 10.53
N ALA A 237 5.94 -14.52 11.26
CA ALA A 237 6.49 -13.73 12.36
C ALA A 237 7.07 -14.60 13.48
N LEU A 238 6.39 -15.70 13.84
CA LEU A 238 6.89 -16.66 14.81
C LEU A 238 8.20 -17.32 14.35
N ARG A 239 8.29 -17.71 13.06
CA ARG A 239 9.55 -18.26 12.51
C ARG A 239 10.68 -17.23 12.53
N LYS A 240 10.39 -15.96 12.15
CA LYS A 240 11.36 -14.88 12.20
C LYS A 240 11.83 -14.61 13.63
N ALA A 241 10.92 -14.59 14.62
CA ALA A 241 11.27 -14.40 16.03
C ALA A 241 12.15 -15.51 16.58
N ALA A 242 11.89 -16.77 16.17
CA ALA A 242 12.70 -17.93 16.57
C ALA A 242 14.09 -17.94 15.91
N ALA A 243 14.21 -17.42 14.69
CA ALA A 243 15.47 -17.36 13.95
C ALA A 243 16.29 -16.08 14.22
N ALA A 244 15.72 -15.10 14.94
CA ALA A 244 16.36 -13.82 15.18
C ALA A 244 17.63 -13.96 16.01
N THR A 245 18.72 -13.38 15.51
CA THR A 245 20.04 -13.38 16.17
C THR A 245 20.36 -12.06 16.86
N SER A 246 19.63 -10.99 16.51
CA SER A 246 19.75 -9.69 17.15
C SER A 246 18.49 -9.30 17.93
N ALA A 247 18.64 -8.38 18.89
CA ALA A 247 17.50 -7.84 19.63
C ALA A 247 16.56 -7.04 18.69
N GLU A 248 17.12 -6.34 17.71
CA GLU A 248 16.36 -5.57 16.72
C GLU A 248 15.51 -6.49 15.82
N ASP A 249 16.11 -7.54 15.24
CA ASP A 249 15.36 -8.50 14.42
C ASP A 249 14.23 -9.16 15.22
N LYS A 250 14.51 -9.50 16.49
CA LYS A 250 13.52 -10.09 17.37
C LYS A 250 12.41 -9.11 17.72
N ALA A 251 12.73 -7.84 17.97
CA ALA A 251 11.72 -6.80 18.21
C ALA A 251 10.82 -6.60 17.00
N ASN A 252 11.40 -6.53 15.80
CA ASN A 252 10.65 -6.40 14.55
C ASN A 252 9.74 -7.63 14.29
N ALA A 253 10.23 -8.83 14.54
CA ALA A 253 9.43 -10.05 14.41
C ALA A 253 8.27 -10.09 15.42
N LEU A 254 8.51 -9.68 16.68
CA LEU A 254 7.47 -9.57 17.70
C LEU A 254 6.41 -8.51 17.36
N GLN A 255 6.81 -7.39 16.73
CA GLN A 255 5.86 -6.40 16.23
C GLN A 255 4.97 -7.00 15.14
N GLN A 256 5.55 -7.73 14.17
CA GLN A 256 4.79 -8.43 13.13
C GLN A 256 3.84 -9.48 13.73
N GLN A 257 4.32 -10.23 14.72
CA GLN A 257 3.50 -11.18 15.48
C GLN A 257 2.32 -10.47 16.16
N ALA A 258 2.57 -9.34 16.84
CA ALA A 258 1.54 -8.56 17.51
C ALA A 258 0.48 -8.05 16.53
N ALA A 259 0.89 -7.50 15.39
CA ALA A 259 -0.04 -7.04 14.37
C ALA A 259 -0.93 -8.17 13.83
N ALA A 260 -0.35 -9.35 13.55
CA ALA A 260 -1.11 -10.51 13.08
C ALA A 260 -2.06 -11.06 14.16
N LEU A 261 -1.64 -11.13 15.41
CA LEU A 261 -2.47 -11.54 16.54
C LEU A 261 -3.67 -10.60 16.73
N ASP A 262 -3.45 -9.29 16.67
CA ASP A 262 -4.53 -8.30 16.80
C ASP A 262 -5.54 -8.46 15.67
N SER A 263 -5.06 -8.56 14.45
CA SER A 263 -5.93 -8.79 13.28
C SER A 263 -6.77 -10.07 13.42
N LEU A 264 -6.25 -11.11 14.05
CA LEU A 264 -6.98 -12.35 14.35
C LEU A 264 -7.91 -12.25 15.58
N GLY A 265 -8.07 -11.06 16.17
CA GLY A 265 -8.89 -10.84 17.36
C GLY A 265 -8.25 -11.31 18.68
N ARG A 266 -6.96 -11.69 18.66
CA ARG A 266 -6.18 -12.11 19.84
C ARG A 266 -5.44 -10.92 20.46
N SER A 267 -6.16 -9.80 20.67
CA SER A 267 -5.58 -8.49 21.02
C SER A 267 -4.86 -8.47 22.37
N ASN A 268 -5.24 -9.33 23.34
CA ASN A 268 -4.49 -9.43 24.62
C ASN A 268 -3.10 -10.06 24.43
N GLU A 269 -3.02 -11.06 23.57
CA GLU A 269 -1.73 -11.68 23.23
C GLU A 269 -0.90 -10.73 22.37
N ALA A 270 -1.55 -10.00 21.48
CA ALA A 270 -0.92 -8.97 20.68
C ALA A 270 -0.30 -7.87 21.56
N LEU A 271 -1.01 -7.41 22.60
CA LEU A 271 -0.48 -6.40 23.52
C LEU A 271 0.77 -6.91 24.25
N THR A 272 0.75 -8.16 24.69
CA THR A 272 1.94 -8.76 25.32
C THR A 272 3.13 -8.81 24.35
N ALA A 273 2.90 -9.18 23.09
CA ALA A 273 3.97 -9.29 22.10
C ALA A 273 4.54 -7.91 21.73
N ILE A 274 3.69 -6.88 21.55
CA ILE A 274 4.18 -5.54 21.22
C ILE A 274 4.91 -4.89 22.41
N ASP A 275 4.47 -5.11 23.64
CA ASP A 275 5.15 -4.59 24.83
C ASP A 275 6.55 -5.21 24.97
N GLN A 276 6.69 -6.51 24.66
CA GLN A 276 8.00 -7.16 24.58
C GLN A 276 8.86 -6.59 23.44
N ALA A 277 8.28 -6.32 22.26
CA ALA A 277 9.00 -5.71 21.15
C ALA A 277 9.55 -4.32 21.52
N VAL A 278 8.73 -3.48 22.13
CA VAL A 278 9.13 -2.14 22.60
C VAL A 278 10.21 -2.23 23.65
N GLN A 279 10.10 -3.15 24.59
CA GLN A 279 11.13 -3.37 25.63
C GLN A 279 12.48 -3.80 25.03
N LEU A 280 12.46 -4.71 24.05
CA LEU A 280 13.69 -5.16 23.38
C LEU A 280 14.32 -4.07 22.51
N ALA A 281 13.51 -3.29 21.82
CA ALA A 281 13.99 -2.19 21.01
C ALA A 281 14.53 -1.03 21.87
N GLY A 282 14.02 -0.87 23.07
CA GLY A 282 14.43 0.19 23.98
C GLY A 282 14.37 1.58 23.35
N PRO A 283 15.44 2.39 23.41
CA PRO A 283 15.48 3.72 22.80
C PRO A 283 15.37 3.72 21.25
N SER A 284 15.57 2.56 20.64
CA SER A 284 15.44 2.36 19.17
C SER A 284 14.02 1.97 18.76
N ALA A 285 13.08 1.88 19.71
CA ALA A 285 11.69 1.61 19.38
C ALA A 285 11.18 2.68 18.39
N ASP A 286 10.79 2.21 17.23
CA ASP A 286 10.37 3.11 16.17
C ASP A 286 8.90 3.53 16.29
N THR A 287 8.54 4.51 15.49
CA THR A 287 7.18 5.05 15.42
C THR A 287 6.14 3.98 15.05
N SER A 288 6.53 2.95 14.28
CA SER A 288 5.62 1.91 13.83
C SER A 288 5.20 0.99 14.98
N MET A 289 6.10 0.70 15.93
CA MET A 289 5.77 -0.06 17.14
C MET A 289 4.74 0.68 18.00
N THR A 290 4.89 2.00 18.12
CA THR A 290 3.93 2.84 18.84
C THR A 290 2.54 2.81 18.18
N VAL A 291 2.48 2.91 16.86
CA VAL A 291 1.23 2.82 16.10
C VAL A 291 0.60 1.43 16.25
N THR A 292 1.40 0.37 16.14
CA THR A 292 0.91 -1.01 16.33
C THR A 292 0.30 -1.18 17.73
N ARG A 293 1.00 -0.70 18.77
CA ARG A 293 0.49 -0.74 20.14
C ARG A 293 -0.83 0.02 20.30
N ALA A 294 -0.94 1.19 19.71
CA ALA A 294 -2.16 1.99 19.77
C ALA A 294 -3.33 1.32 19.05
N LYS A 295 -3.10 0.69 17.89
CA LYS A 295 -4.12 -0.10 17.17
C LYS A 295 -4.64 -1.23 18.05
N ILE A 296 -3.76 -1.95 18.73
CA ILE A 296 -4.12 -3.03 19.66
C ILE A 296 -4.94 -2.50 20.84
N LEU A 297 -4.54 -1.38 21.43
CA LEU A 297 -5.30 -0.74 22.52
C LEU A 297 -6.69 -0.30 22.03
N PHE A 298 -6.79 0.22 20.82
CA PHE A 298 -8.07 0.53 20.20
C PHE A 298 -8.91 -0.74 20.01
N SER A 299 -8.34 -1.84 19.52
CA SER A 299 -9.03 -3.14 19.38
C SER A 299 -9.55 -3.67 20.71
N LEU A 300 -8.79 -3.48 21.79
CA LEU A 300 -9.18 -3.80 23.17
C LEU A 300 -10.24 -2.86 23.78
N ASN A 301 -10.84 -1.97 22.98
CA ASN A 301 -11.84 -1.01 23.43
C ASN A 301 -11.28 0.01 24.46
N ASN A 302 -10.01 0.36 24.34
CA ASN A 302 -9.39 1.38 25.18
C ASN A 302 -8.90 2.58 24.32
N PRO A 303 -9.83 3.38 23.78
CA PRO A 303 -9.51 4.48 22.88
C PRO A 303 -8.65 5.56 23.53
N GLN A 304 -8.83 5.82 24.83
CA GLN A 304 -8.02 6.82 25.52
C GLN A 304 -6.55 6.38 25.61
N ALA A 305 -6.28 5.13 25.99
CA ALA A 305 -4.90 4.63 26.03
C ALA A 305 -4.26 4.57 24.63
N ALA A 306 -5.06 4.33 23.58
CA ALA A 306 -4.58 4.42 22.20
C ALA A 306 -4.16 5.87 21.85
N LEU A 307 -4.95 6.87 22.25
CA LEU A 307 -4.63 8.29 22.06
C LEU A 307 -3.39 8.70 22.85
N ASP A 308 -3.29 8.29 24.10
CA ASP A 308 -2.13 8.59 24.95
C ASP A 308 -0.83 8.04 24.35
N ALA A 309 -0.90 6.82 23.78
CA ALA A 309 0.23 6.23 23.09
C ALA A 309 0.61 6.99 21.80
N LEU A 310 -0.36 7.49 21.06
CA LEU A 310 -0.14 8.19 19.78
C LEU A 310 0.26 9.66 19.95
N ALA A 311 -0.07 10.29 21.06
CA ALA A 311 0.11 11.74 21.27
C ALA A 311 1.54 12.24 20.97
N PRO A 312 2.62 11.59 21.44
CA PRO A 312 3.98 12.05 21.13
C PRO A 312 4.30 11.99 19.62
N GLY A 313 3.84 10.93 18.94
CA GLY A 313 4.05 10.75 17.49
C GLY A 313 3.28 11.80 16.67
N ILE A 314 2.03 12.07 17.03
CA ILE A 314 1.19 13.12 16.43
C ILE A 314 1.84 14.49 16.59
N GLU A 315 2.27 14.83 17.81
CA GLU A 315 2.92 16.11 18.09
C GLU A 315 4.23 16.26 17.30
N ASN A 316 5.03 15.21 17.24
CA ASN A 316 6.29 15.22 16.50
C ASN A 316 6.06 15.39 14.99
N ALA A 317 5.10 14.66 14.41
CA ALA A 317 4.76 14.77 12.99
C ALA A 317 4.23 16.18 12.65
N ARG A 318 3.35 16.75 13.48
CA ARG A 318 2.84 18.12 13.33
C ARG A 318 3.96 19.16 13.42
N ARG A 319 4.85 19.03 14.39
CA ARG A 319 6.01 19.92 14.59
C ARG A 319 6.95 19.83 13.38
N PHE A 320 7.24 18.63 12.88
CA PHE A 320 8.05 18.45 11.70
C PHE A 320 7.42 19.09 10.46
N ALA A 321 6.11 18.93 10.29
CA ALA A 321 5.37 19.49 9.16
C ALA A 321 5.22 21.02 9.25
N SER A 322 5.12 21.60 10.45
CA SER A 322 4.97 23.05 10.62
C SER A 322 6.17 23.85 10.11
N GLY A 323 7.36 23.25 10.13
CA GLY A 323 8.58 23.82 9.56
C GLY A 323 8.72 23.70 8.03
N LYS A 324 7.73 23.11 7.35
CA LYS A 324 7.79 22.84 5.92
C LYS A 324 6.92 23.82 5.10
N PRO A 325 7.31 24.11 3.84
CA PRO A 325 6.43 24.79 2.90
C PRO A 325 5.07 24.09 2.77
N GLU A 326 4.02 24.81 2.44
CA GLU A 326 2.65 24.27 2.41
C GLU A 326 2.52 23.03 1.52
N LEU A 327 3.16 23.02 0.36
CA LEU A 327 3.14 21.89 -0.57
C LEU A 327 3.87 20.63 -0.06
N GLU A 328 4.80 20.79 0.87
CA GLU A 328 5.57 19.67 1.45
C GLU A 328 4.94 19.12 2.74
N ARG A 329 4.03 19.86 3.37
CA ARG A 329 3.37 19.44 4.62
C ARG A 329 2.68 18.09 4.52
N PRO A 330 1.93 17.76 3.45
CA PRO A 330 1.31 16.44 3.30
C PRO A 330 2.33 15.29 3.33
N VAL A 331 3.48 15.47 2.70
CA VAL A 331 4.56 14.47 2.71
C VAL A 331 5.18 14.38 4.10
N ALA A 332 5.36 15.49 4.80
CA ALA A 332 5.90 15.50 6.15
C ALA A 332 4.94 14.83 7.16
N LEU A 333 3.63 15.01 7.03
CA LEU A 333 2.62 14.36 7.86
C LEU A 333 2.47 12.87 7.56
N SER A 334 2.74 12.44 6.32
CA SER A 334 2.56 11.04 5.90
C SER A 334 3.44 10.05 6.65
N ILE A 335 4.52 10.50 7.29
CA ILE A 335 5.36 9.65 8.14
C ILE A 335 4.59 9.02 9.31
N PHE A 336 3.43 9.59 9.67
CA PHE A 336 2.58 9.11 10.76
C PHE A 336 1.13 8.88 10.34
N SER A 337 0.87 8.61 9.05
CA SER A 337 -0.47 8.48 8.46
C SER A 337 -1.37 7.50 9.23
N GLU A 338 -0.90 6.29 9.48
CA GLU A 338 -1.66 5.26 10.21
C GLU A 338 -1.99 5.69 11.66
N GLY A 339 -1.06 6.41 12.30
CA GLY A 339 -1.30 6.95 13.63
C GLY A 339 -2.41 8.00 13.64
N PHE A 340 -2.46 8.88 12.64
CA PHE A 340 -3.55 9.84 12.47
C PHE A 340 -4.89 9.15 12.22
N VAL A 341 -4.95 8.12 11.36
CA VAL A 341 -6.18 7.36 11.11
C VAL A 341 -6.66 6.68 12.39
N THR A 342 -5.77 5.99 13.11
CA THR A 342 -6.12 5.30 14.36
C THR A 342 -6.63 6.29 15.41
N ALA A 343 -5.97 7.43 15.58
CA ALA A 343 -6.40 8.48 16.51
C ALA A 343 -7.75 9.08 16.11
N THR A 344 -8.02 9.22 14.81
CA THR A 344 -9.33 9.68 14.32
C THR A 344 -10.46 8.78 14.80
N PHE A 345 -10.34 7.48 14.65
CA PHE A 345 -11.36 6.53 15.12
C PHE A 345 -11.45 6.49 16.67
N ALA A 346 -10.32 6.63 17.36
CA ALA A 346 -10.30 6.67 18.81
C ALA A 346 -11.01 7.93 19.36
N HIS A 347 -10.73 9.11 18.80
CA HIS A 347 -11.45 10.34 19.11
C HIS A 347 -12.95 10.23 18.79
N ALA A 348 -13.29 9.67 17.63
CA ALA A 348 -14.69 9.46 17.23
C ALA A 348 -15.45 8.53 18.20
N GLN A 349 -14.77 7.53 18.74
CA GLN A 349 -15.35 6.63 19.73
C GLN A 349 -15.65 7.34 21.06
N LEU A 350 -14.81 8.30 21.45
CA LEU A 350 -15.00 9.13 22.65
C LEU A 350 -15.96 10.31 22.44
N GLY A 351 -16.44 10.54 21.22
CA GLY A 351 -17.26 11.70 20.88
C GLY A 351 -16.47 13.01 20.78
N HIS A 352 -15.15 12.96 20.72
CA HIS A 352 -14.27 14.12 20.56
C HIS A 352 -14.20 14.53 19.07
N TRP A 353 -15.34 14.98 18.52
CA TRP A 353 -15.54 15.19 17.08
C TRP A 353 -14.58 16.20 16.46
N LYS A 354 -14.33 17.32 17.14
CA LYS A 354 -13.39 18.35 16.68
C LYS A 354 -11.99 17.77 16.49
N ASP A 355 -11.54 16.99 17.47
CA ASP A 355 -10.21 16.39 17.46
C ASP A 355 -10.15 15.24 16.41
N ALA A 356 -11.22 14.47 16.26
CA ALA A 356 -11.32 13.45 15.22
C ALA A 356 -11.17 14.06 13.80
N ILE A 357 -11.90 15.14 13.52
CA ILE A 357 -11.85 15.82 12.21
C ILE A 357 -10.48 16.50 12.00
N GLY A 358 -9.93 17.14 13.05
CA GLY A 358 -8.61 17.76 12.99
C GLY A 358 -7.50 16.75 12.73
N THR A 359 -7.56 15.60 13.39
CA THR A 359 -6.60 14.50 13.22
C THR A 359 -6.73 13.86 11.84
N LEU A 360 -7.97 13.68 11.35
CA LEU A 360 -8.21 13.17 9.99
C LEU A 360 -7.66 14.11 8.92
N ALA A 361 -7.76 15.43 9.13
CA ALA A 361 -7.21 16.42 8.21
C ALA A 361 -5.68 16.33 8.08
N ASP A 362 -4.99 15.83 9.11
CA ASP A 362 -3.55 15.61 9.12
C ASP A 362 -3.15 14.22 8.55
N ALA A 363 -4.11 13.30 8.36
CA ALA A 363 -3.83 12.02 7.75
C ALA A 363 -3.55 12.19 6.25
N HIS A 364 -2.33 11.89 5.85
CA HIS A 364 -1.87 12.01 4.46
C HIS A 364 -1.07 10.77 4.07
N SER A 365 -1.34 10.25 2.87
CA SER A 365 -0.57 9.17 2.26
C SER A 365 -0.39 9.42 0.75
N PRO A 366 0.53 10.33 0.37
CA PRO A 366 0.76 10.65 -1.04
C PRO A 366 1.21 9.45 -1.87
N LEU A 367 1.86 8.46 -1.24
CA LEU A 367 2.33 7.24 -1.90
C LEU A 367 1.20 6.27 -2.25
N GLU A 368 0.13 6.26 -1.47
CA GLU A 368 -1.07 5.46 -1.74
C GLU A 368 -2.00 6.13 -2.77
N GLY A 369 -1.74 7.40 -3.08
CA GLY A 369 -2.40 8.12 -4.15
C GLY A 369 -3.87 8.48 -3.87
N PRO A 370 -4.69 8.65 -4.93
CA PRO A 370 -6.05 9.14 -4.83
C PRO A 370 -6.98 8.31 -3.95
N SER A 371 -6.82 6.98 -3.94
CA SER A 371 -7.68 6.05 -3.18
C SER A 371 -7.63 6.31 -1.68
N PHE A 372 -6.45 6.62 -1.13
CA PHE A 372 -6.34 7.01 0.28
C PHE A 372 -7.16 8.27 0.60
N TYR A 373 -7.11 9.27 -0.28
CA TYR A 373 -7.84 10.52 -0.06
C TYR A 373 -9.35 10.36 -0.27
N ALA A 374 -9.77 9.44 -1.15
CA ALA A 374 -11.18 9.05 -1.29
C ALA A 374 -11.68 8.35 -0.02
N TYR A 375 -10.91 7.37 0.51
CA TYR A 375 -11.18 6.74 1.80
C TYR A 375 -11.26 7.77 2.93
N ARG A 376 -10.27 8.65 3.06
CA ARG A 376 -10.25 9.74 4.05
C ARG A 376 -11.50 10.61 3.96
N SER A 377 -11.94 10.93 2.76
CA SER A 377 -13.15 11.71 2.52
C SER A 377 -14.42 10.98 2.97
N LEU A 378 -14.45 9.66 2.81
CA LEU A 378 -15.54 8.82 3.29
C LEU A 378 -15.58 8.77 4.82
N VAL A 379 -14.43 8.60 5.47
CA VAL A 379 -14.31 8.72 6.95
C VAL A 379 -14.81 10.08 7.42
N TYR A 380 -14.48 11.15 6.72
CA TYR A 380 -14.97 12.50 7.05
C TYR A 380 -16.49 12.59 6.99
N ARG A 381 -17.14 12.07 5.94
CA ARG A 381 -18.61 12.04 5.85
C ARG A 381 -19.23 11.28 7.00
N TYR A 382 -18.64 10.14 7.38
CA TYR A 382 -19.05 9.36 8.53
C TYR A 382 -18.95 10.15 9.85
N LEU A 383 -17.84 10.87 10.09
CA LEU A 383 -17.67 11.70 11.29
C LEU A 383 -18.69 12.82 11.37
N MET A 384 -18.91 13.54 10.27
CA MET A 384 -19.89 14.63 10.20
C MET A 384 -21.32 14.14 10.47
N ALA A 385 -21.68 12.98 9.91
CA ALA A 385 -23.01 12.39 10.16
C ALA A 385 -23.21 11.96 11.62
N ARG A 386 -22.16 11.55 12.31
CA ARG A 386 -22.26 11.19 13.74
C ARG A 386 -22.20 12.37 14.65
N ALA A 387 -21.45 13.39 14.31
CA ALA A 387 -21.29 14.60 15.14
C ALA A 387 -22.61 15.43 15.16
N HIS A 388 -23.38 15.37 14.09
CA HIS A 388 -24.60 16.21 13.91
C HIS A 388 -24.37 17.70 14.14
N ASP A 389 -23.13 18.20 13.92
CA ASP A 389 -22.75 19.58 14.14
C ASP A 389 -22.08 20.16 12.86
N PRO A 390 -22.79 20.96 12.09
CA PRO A 390 -22.24 21.59 10.88
C PRO A 390 -21.10 22.59 11.16
N LEU A 391 -20.96 23.09 12.39
CA LEU A 391 -19.89 24.02 12.76
C LEU A 391 -18.50 23.34 12.80
N LEU A 392 -18.49 22.01 12.82
CA LEU A 392 -17.26 21.21 12.73
C LEU A 392 -16.75 21.01 11.31
N ALA A 393 -17.46 21.53 10.31
CA ALA A 393 -17.10 21.36 8.91
C ALA A 393 -15.68 21.85 8.62
N ASN A 394 -14.89 20.98 7.99
CA ASN A 394 -13.54 21.28 7.54
C ASN A 394 -13.55 21.55 6.03
N ALA A 395 -13.29 22.81 5.64
CA ALA A 395 -13.40 23.24 4.25
C ALA A 395 -12.50 22.46 3.28
N ARG A 396 -11.34 21.95 3.73
CA ARG A 396 -10.46 21.12 2.91
C ARG A 396 -11.06 19.73 2.69
N LEU A 397 -11.47 19.05 3.76
CA LEU A 397 -12.06 17.73 3.68
C LEU A 397 -13.40 17.74 2.92
N GLU A 398 -14.16 18.83 3.00
CA GLU A 398 -15.38 19.03 2.18
C GLU A 398 -15.05 19.09 0.68
N ARG A 399 -14.04 19.87 0.30
CA ARG A 399 -13.59 19.94 -1.10
C ARG A 399 -13.09 18.60 -1.59
N ASP A 400 -12.30 17.88 -0.78
CA ASP A 400 -11.79 16.56 -1.11
C ASP A 400 -12.95 15.57 -1.29
N ALA A 401 -13.93 15.54 -0.39
CA ALA A 401 -15.09 14.66 -0.48
C ALA A 401 -15.94 14.93 -1.75
N THR A 402 -16.07 16.18 -2.14
CA THR A 402 -16.76 16.56 -3.38
C THR A 402 -15.96 16.15 -4.61
N TYR A 403 -14.65 16.37 -4.58
CA TYR A 403 -13.75 16.02 -5.68
C TYR A 403 -13.72 14.52 -5.92
N TYR A 404 -13.45 13.72 -4.87
CA TYR A 404 -13.29 12.27 -5.00
C TYR A 404 -14.61 11.54 -5.30
N ALA A 405 -15.76 12.09 -4.92
CA ALA A 405 -17.06 11.54 -5.33
C ALA A 405 -17.20 11.41 -6.85
N THR A 406 -16.61 12.33 -7.62
CA THR A 406 -16.70 12.35 -9.08
C THR A 406 -15.47 11.80 -9.79
N HIS A 407 -14.30 11.88 -9.18
CA HIS A 407 -13.02 11.56 -9.82
C HIS A 407 -12.46 10.19 -9.42
N ASP A 408 -12.79 9.68 -8.23
CA ASP A 408 -12.40 8.33 -7.82
C ASP A 408 -13.29 7.31 -8.52
N LYS A 409 -12.67 6.28 -9.10
CA LYS A 409 -13.34 5.21 -9.85
C LYS A 409 -13.40 3.89 -9.08
N SER A 410 -12.90 3.87 -7.86
CA SER A 410 -13.03 2.73 -6.95
C SER A 410 -14.38 2.75 -6.22
N HIS A 411 -14.63 1.73 -5.42
CA HIS A 411 -15.79 1.66 -4.54
C HIS A 411 -15.91 2.85 -3.58
N TYR A 412 -14.80 3.54 -3.24
CA TYR A 412 -14.86 4.76 -2.42
C TYR A 412 -15.58 5.91 -3.10
N GLY A 413 -15.35 6.13 -4.41
CA GLY A 413 -16.07 7.15 -5.16
C GLY A 413 -17.56 6.88 -5.22
N ALA A 414 -17.94 5.61 -5.42
CA ALA A 414 -19.35 5.19 -5.40
C ALA A 414 -19.99 5.36 -4.02
N LEU A 415 -19.27 5.02 -2.93
CA LEU A 415 -19.71 5.26 -1.56
C LEU A 415 -19.87 6.76 -1.28
N LEU A 416 -18.94 7.60 -1.71
CA LEU A 416 -19.04 9.06 -1.52
C LEU A 416 -20.28 9.63 -2.23
N ARG A 417 -20.61 9.18 -3.44
CA ARG A 417 -21.85 9.57 -4.14
C ARG A 417 -23.09 9.07 -3.40
N MET A 418 -23.08 7.85 -2.86
CA MET A 418 -24.16 7.37 -2.01
C MET A 418 -24.41 8.31 -0.81
N TRP A 419 -23.33 8.80 -0.18
CA TRP A 419 -23.44 9.77 0.91
C TRP A 419 -23.93 11.15 0.48
N GLN A 420 -23.92 11.45 -0.83
CA GLN A 420 -24.55 12.63 -1.44
C GLN A 420 -25.99 12.38 -1.86
N GLY A 421 -26.47 11.15 -1.77
CA GLY A 421 -27.85 10.77 -2.04
C GLY A 421 -28.07 9.97 -3.32
N ASP A 422 -27.01 9.65 -4.07
CA ASP A 422 -27.11 8.86 -5.30
C ASP A 422 -27.35 7.37 -4.98
N ASP A 423 -28.08 6.69 -5.88
CA ASP A 423 -28.21 5.23 -5.82
C ASP A 423 -27.06 4.56 -6.55
N THR A 424 -26.06 4.17 -5.79
CA THR A 424 -24.84 3.52 -6.31
C THR A 424 -24.71 2.04 -5.95
N ILE A 425 -25.79 1.41 -5.46
CA ILE A 425 -25.75 0.02 -4.95
C ILE A 425 -25.31 -0.96 -6.05
N HIS A 426 -25.82 -0.80 -7.27
CA HIS A 426 -25.47 -1.67 -8.39
C HIS A 426 -24.02 -1.48 -8.82
N GLU A 427 -23.52 -0.26 -8.79
CA GLU A 427 -22.11 0.05 -9.09
C GLU A 427 -21.18 -0.58 -8.06
N LEU A 428 -21.45 -0.38 -6.77
CA LEU A 428 -20.69 -0.99 -5.67
C LEU A 428 -20.62 -2.51 -5.79
N SER A 429 -21.76 -3.16 -6.05
CA SER A 429 -21.80 -4.61 -6.24
C SER A 429 -20.98 -5.06 -7.45
N ALA A 430 -21.03 -4.31 -8.56
CA ALA A 430 -20.26 -4.61 -9.76
C ALA A 430 -18.76 -4.41 -9.57
N ASP A 431 -18.35 -3.45 -8.74
CA ASP A 431 -16.95 -3.20 -8.41
C ASP A 431 -16.38 -4.33 -7.54
N ILE A 432 -17.09 -4.73 -6.48
CA ILE A 432 -16.65 -5.81 -5.59
C ILE A 432 -16.55 -7.14 -6.32
N VAL A 433 -17.51 -7.47 -7.21
CA VAL A 433 -17.47 -8.71 -8.00
C VAL A 433 -16.22 -8.83 -8.87
N ARG A 434 -15.59 -7.71 -9.22
CA ARG A 434 -14.34 -7.70 -9.98
C ARG A 434 -13.08 -7.90 -9.14
N MET A 435 -13.19 -7.70 -7.83
CA MET A 435 -12.10 -7.90 -6.87
C MET A 435 -12.01 -9.36 -6.46
N VAL A 436 -10.88 -9.78 -5.90
CA VAL A 436 -10.66 -11.17 -5.50
C VAL A 436 -9.91 -11.26 -4.18
N GLY A 437 -10.14 -12.36 -3.46
CA GLY A 437 -9.36 -12.68 -2.26
C GLY A 437 -9.56 -11.67 -1.13
N THR A 438 -8.45 -11.20 -0.56
CA THR A 438 -8.45 -10.22 0.55
C THR A 438 -9.02 -8.88 0.11
N GLU A 439 -8.69 -8.40 -1.09
CA GLU A 439 -9.17 -7.13 -1.64
C GLU A 439 -10.71 -7.07 -1.70
N ALA A 440 -11.35 -8.14 -2.20
CA ALA A 440 -12.80 -8.23 -2.24
C ALA A 440 -13.41 -8.22 -0.84
N GLN A 441 -12.81 -8.93 0.10
CA GLN A 441 -13.31 -9.04 1.46
C GLN A 441 -13.13 -7.73 2.25
N GLU A 442 -12.04 -6.99 2.01
CA GLU A 442 -11.82 -5.65 2.56
C GLU A 442 -12.84 -4.65 2.01
N ALA A 443 -12.98 -4.56 0.69
CA ALA A 443 -13.94 -3.67 0.05
C ALA A 443 -15.39 -3.95 0.48
N ASP A 444 -15.77 -5.23 0.58
CA ASP A 444 -17.08 -5.64 1.09
C ASP A 444 -17.30 -5.16 2.54
N SER A 445 -16.26 -5.26 3.38
CA SER A 445 -16.33 -4.81 4.76
C SER A 445 -16.53 -3.30 4.87
N GLU A 446 -15.84 -2.53 4.06
CA GLU A 446 -15.96 -1.08 4.00
C GLU A 446 -17.34 -0.66 3.48
N VAL A 447 -17.83 -1.31 2.42
CA VAL A 447 -19.17 -1.04 1.88
C VAL A 447 -20.25 -1.35 2.92
N LEU A 448 -20.18 -2.48 3.61
CA LEU A 448 -21.15 -2.84 4.66
C LEU A 448 -21.12 -1.84 5.82
N PHE A 449 -19.93 -1.46 6.27
CA PHE A 449 -19.80 -0.50 7.37
C PHE A 449 -20.32 0.89 6.99
N TYR A 450 -19.80 1.48 5.91
CA TYR A 450 -20.17 2.86 5.53
C TYR A 450 -21.61 2.98 5.05
N ARG A 451 -22.18 1.94 4.43
CA ARG A 451 -23.60 1.87 4.11
C ARG A 451 -24.45 1.75 5.37
N GLY A 452 -24.05 0.87 6.31
CA GLY A 452 -24.72 0.75 7.61
C GLY A 452 -24.72 2.05 8.40
N ALA A 453 -23.59 2.75 8.42
CA ALA A 453 -23.44 4.06 9.04
C ALA A 453 -24.33 5.12 8.36
N TYR A 454 -24.36 5.16 7.03
CA TYR A 454 -25.25 6.04 6.28
C TYR A 454 -26.73 5.80 6.61
N MET A 455 -27.17 4.54 6.61
CA MET A 455 -28.54 4.20 6.94
C MET A 455 -28.89 4.62 8.36
N LYS A 456 -28.02 4.33 9.33
CA LYS A 456 -28.27 4.66 10.75
C LYS A 456 -28.22 6.16 11.04
N PHE A 457 -27.15 6.86 10.58
CA PHE A 457 -26.89 8.25 11.02
C PHE A 457 -27.42 9.32 10.08
N VAL A 458 -27.64 9.00 8.79
CA VAL A 458 -28.19 9.95 7.82
C VAL A 458 -29.66 9.69 7.54
N LYS A 459 -30.06 8.41 7.35
CA LYS A 459 -31.45 8.03 7.05
C LYS A 459 -32.29 7.75 8.31
N GLY A 460 -31.67 7.63 9.48
CA GLY A 460 -32.36 7.30 10.73
C GLY A 460 -32.83 5.85 10.83
N ASP A 461 -32.37 4.99 9.89
CA ASP A 461 -32.75 3.57 9.85
C ASP A 461 -31.74 2.70 10.64
N ALA A 462 -31.92 2.66 11.96
CA ALA A 462 -31.10 1.84 12.84
C ALA A 462 -31.28 0.32 12.59
N ALA A 463 -32.44 -0.12 12.07
CA ALA A 463 -32.69 -1.53 11.79
C ALA A 463 -31.82 -1.99 10.61
N MET A 464 -31.70 -1.18 9.56
CA MET A 464 -30.82 -1.45 8.44
C MET A 464 -29.33 -1.36 8.87
N GLY A 465 -28.97 -0.43 9.76
CA GLY A 465 -27.63 -0.39 10.35
C GLY A 465 -27.26 -1.71 11.03
N ARG A 466 -28.14 -2.28 11.85
CA ARG A 466 -27.93 -3.60 12.47
C ARG A 466 -27.88 -4.74 11.46
N ALA A 467 -28.70 -4.70 10.42
CA ALA A 467 -28.66 -5.72 9.37
C ALA A 467 -27.31 -5.72 8.63
N MET A 468 -26.74 -4.54 8.37
CA MET A 468 -25.39 -4.42 7.80
C MET A 468 -24.32 -4.95 8.77
N LEU A 469 -24.45 -4.70 10.07
CA LEU A 469 -23.53 -5.27 11.06
C LEU A 469 -23.61 -6.81 11.07
N GLN A 470 -24.79 -7.40 10.97
CA GLN A 470 -24.93 -8.86 10.90
C GLN A 470 -24.22 -9.45 9.67
N GLN A 471 -24.31 -8.77 8.52
CA GLN A 471 -23.58 -9.17 7.32
C GLN A 471 -22.06 -9.00 7.51
N LEU A 472 -21.63 -7.91 8.14
CA LEU A 472 -20.23 -7.63 8.46
C LEU A 472 -19.67 -8.68 9.43
N ASP A 473 -20.44 -9.10 10.43
CA ASP A 473 -20.07 -10.19 11.35
C ASP A 473 -19.99 -11.54 10.62
N SER A 474 -20.87 -11.80 9.67
CA SER A 474 -20.83 -13.01 8.84
C SER A 474 -19.65 -13.02 7.88
N LEU A 475 -19.28 -11.86 7.32
CA LEU A 475 -18.10 -11.69 6.48
C LEU A 475 -16.81 -11.91 7.29
N ALA A 476 -16.82 -11.54 8.57
CA ALA A 476 -15.71 -11.61 9.51
C ALA A 476 -14.40 -11.08 8.91
N PRO A 477 -14.32 -9.78 8.54
CA PRO A 477 -13.14 -9.20 7.91
C PRO A 477 -12.05 -8.94 8.95
N TYR A 478 -11.29 -9.96 9.25
CA TYR A 478 -10.21 -9.94 10.23
C TYR A 478 -9.22 -8.79 9.96
N GLY A 479 -8.93 -7.98 10.97
CA GLY A 479 -8.03 -6.82 10.89
C GLY A 479 -8.70 -5.51 10.46
N SER A 480 -9.97 -5.53 10.01
CA SER A 480 -10.68 -4.31 9.59
C SER A 480 -11.04 -3.42 10.78
N ILE A 481 -10.67 -2.14 10.69
CA ILE A 481 -11.08 -1.10 11.66
C ILE A 481 -12.58 -0.82 11.55
N GLU A 482 -13.17 -1.00 10.37
CA GLU A 482 -14.60 -0.88 10.09
C GLU A 482 -15.40 -1.93 10.86
N TRP A 483 -14.91 -3.17 10.89
CA TRP A 483 -15.57 -4.23 11.66
C TRP A 483 -15.52 -3.98 13.17
N ILE A 484 -14.34 -3.58 13.67
CA ILE A 484 -14.16 -3.20 15.09
C ILE A 484 -15.08 -2.04 15.46
N SER A 485 -15.12 -1.01 14.62
CA SER A 485 -15.97 0.17 14.83
C SER A 485 -17.45 -0.15 14.64
N GLY A 486 -17.79 -0.98 13.65
CA GLY A 486 -19.14 -1.41 13.35
C GLY A 486 -19.83 -2.07 14.55
N LYS A 487 -19.13 -2.98 15.23
CA LYS A 487 -19.61 -3.62 16.47
C LYS A 487 -19.98 -2.63 17.58
N ARG A 488 -19.33 -1.46 17.58
CA ARG A 488 -19.55 -0.41 18.60
C ARG A 488 -20.64 0.57 18.22
N VAL A 489 -20.81 0.85 16.93
CA VAL A 489 -21.65 1.96 16.48
C VAL A 489 -22.90 1.57 15.67
N LEU A 490 -22.96 0.37 15.10
CA LEU A 490 -24.09 -0.07 14.28
C LEU A 490 -25.13 -0.90 15.05
N ASN A 491 -24.87 -1.25 16.29
CA ASN A 491 -25.82 -1.93 17.18
C ASN A 491 -27.10 -1.12 17.40
#